data_27dd8dccc13a0297b50c26314596ac0f
#
_entry.id   27dd8dccc13a0297b50c26314596ac0f
#
_cell.length_a   1.000
_cell.length_b   1.000
_cell.length_c   1.000
_cell.angle_alpha   90.00
_cell.angle_beta   90.00
_cell.angle_gamma   90.00
#
_symmetry.space_group_name_H-M   'P 1'
#
loop_
_entity.id
_entity.type
_entity.pdbx_description
1 polymer ?
#
loop_
_entity_poly.entity_id
_entity_poly.type
_entity_poly.pdbx_seq_one_letter_code
_entity_poly.pdbx_strand_id
1 'polypeptide(L)'
;EYLSSLQIRNSDINIEYFTTANGKLEIHHNPPFEAMENDMMISTYYLTSNNRKINIYSEDAEARYFIRHMLADYKDHFRLLDIKLGGESLMNLLYNDPDYFKNVLFILDGDKDLAKTKYAELPAKHCNVIFLPGNEGPEALLYNYLINLPPTHEILQENFDKGISIRMFKEMNPLTSPKYASYEKNREKYKHWFIDNQAMFDDLNIMRYWCEDNQTDLDTFKKTFVNRFNILASRTKIPKIN
;
A
#
# COMPACT_ATOMS: atom_id res chain seq x y z
N GLU A 1 29.85 -5.56 -5.49
CA GLU A 1 30.82 -4.48 -5.15
C GLU A 1 31.88 -4.93 -4.12
N TYR A 2 31.53 -5.58 -3.00
CA TYR A 2 32.50 -6.01 -1.98
C TYR A 2 33.50 -7.05 -2.51
N LEU A 3 33.03 -8.08 -3.20
CA LEU A 3 33.91 -9.14 -3.76
C LEU A 3 34.80 -8.61 -4.87
N SER A 4 34.33 -7.70 -5.74
CA SER A 4 35.16 -7.06 -6.75
C SER A 4 36.25 -6.19 -6.15
N SER A 5 35.95 -5.48 -5.05
CA SER A 5 36.94 -4.66 -4.35
C SER A 5 38.03 -5.49 -3.64
N LEU A 6 37.68 -6.69 -3.17
CA LEU A 6 38.64 -7.63 -2.59
C LEU A 6 39.60 -8.20 -3.64
N GLN A 7 39.09 -8.57 -4.79
CA GLN A 7 39.86 -9.14 -5.90
C GLN A 7 40.85 -8.11 -6.49
N ILE A 8 40.42 -6.85 -6.60
CA ILE A 8 41.32 -5.73 -7.04
C ILE A 8 42.43 -5.43 -6.04
N ARG A 9 42.15 -5.61 -4.74
CA ARG A 9 43.11 -5.28 -3.66
C ARG A 9 44.08 -6.39 -3.31
N ASN A 10 43.80 -7.63 -3.69
CA ASN A 10 44.61 -8.77 -3.25
C ASN A 10 44.60 -9.87 -4.33
N SER A 11 45.66 -9.92 -5.13
CA SER A 11 45.85 -10.89 -6.23
C SER A 11 45.93 -12.36 -5.77
N ASP A 12 46.07 -12.58 -4.44
CA ASP A 12 46.22 -13.92 -3.86
C ASP A 12 44.87 -14.54 -3.43
N ILE A 13 43.76 -13.82 -3.64
CA ILE A 13 42.41 -14.36 -3.36
C ILE A 13 41.93 -15.18 -4.55
N ASN A 14 41.75 -16.48 -4.34
CA ASN A 14 41.08 -17.36 -5.28
C ASN A 14 39.57 -17.39 -4.98
N ILE A 15 38.76 -17.15 -6.00
CA ILE A 15 37.32 -17.22 -5.92
C ILE A 15 36.86 -18.51 -6.62
N GLU A 16 36.16 -19.35 -5.87
CA GLU A 16 35.43 -20.49 -6.45
C GLU A 16 33.94 -20.18 -6.49
N TYR A 17 33.39 -20.22 -7.71
CA TYR A 17 32.00 -19.95 -7.94
C TYR A 17 31.31 -21.24 -8.38
N PHE A 18 30.22 -21.58 -7.69
CA PHE A 18 29.47 -22.82 -7.92
C PHE A 18 28.18 -22.50 -8.66
N THR A 19 27.97 -23.16 -9.79
CA THR A 19 26.71 -23.09 -10.56
C THR A 19 26.13 -24.48 -10.77
N THR A 20 24.85 -24.53 -11.12
CA THR A 20 24.20 -25.78 -11.56
C THR A 20 23.71 -25.61 -12.98
N ALA A 21 24.24 -26.38 -13.91
CA ALA A 21 23.77 -26.44 -15.28
C ALA A 21 23.28 -27.86 -15.60
N ASN A 22 22.06 -28.00 -16.11
CA ASN A 22 21.45 -29.30 -16.48
C ASN A 22 21.46 -30.33 -15.32
N GLY A 23 21.30 -29.88 -14.08
CA GLY A 23 21.31 -30.72 -12.90
C GLY A 23 22.71 -31.21 -12.46
N LYS A 24 23.78 -30.69 -13.04
CA LYS A 24 25.17 -30.97 -12.67
C LYS A 24 25.77 -29.74 -12.00
N LEU A 25 26.56 -29.97 -10.92
CA LEU A 25 27.35 -28.95 -10.28
C LEU A 25 28.56 -28.60 -11.16
N GLU A 26 28.75 -27.35 -11.46
CA GLU A 26 29.91 -26.80 -12.15
C GLU A 26 30.66 -25.86 -11.21
N ILE A 27 32.01 -25.98 -11.21
CA ILE A 27 32.90 -25.17 -10.38
C ILE A 27 33.73 -24.29 -11.30
N HIS A 28 33.61 -22.98 -11.13
CA HIS A 28 34.36 -21.99 -11.88
C HIS A 28 35.46 -21.39 -10.98
N HIS A 29 36.69 -21.53 -11.39
CA HIS A 29 37.85 -20.97 -10.66
C HIS A 29 38.17 -19.57 -11.18
N ASN A 30 38.14 -18.59 -10.30
CA ASN A 30 38.43 -17.18 -10.57
C ASN A 30 37.67 -16.63 -11.81
N PRO A 31 36.35 -16.84 -11.91
CA PRO A 31 35.62 -16.32 -13.04
C PRO A 31 35.63 -14.78 -13.03
N PRO A 32 35.51 -14.14 -14.21
CA PRO A 32 35.35 -12.68 -14.27
C PRO A 32 34.16 -12.26 -13.42
N PHE A 33 34.33 -11.18 -12.65
CA PHE A 33 33.29 -10.69 -11.74
C PHE A 33 31.96 -10.42 -12.47
N GLU A 34 32.02 -9.84 -13.67
CA GLU A 34 30.86 -9.62 -14.54
C GLU A 34 30.09 -10.91 -14.85
N ALA A 35 30.79 -12.04 -15.03
CA ALA A 35 30.13 -13.32 -15.28
C ALA A 35 29.37 -13.82 -14.05
N MET A 36 29.95 -13.68 -12.85
CA MET A 36 29.28 -14.00 -11.60
C MET A 36 28.08 -13.07 -11.33
N GLU A 37 28.27 -11.78 -11.58
CA GLU A 37 27.21 -10.78 -11.41
C GLU A 37 26.05 -11.05 -12.34
N ASN A 38 26.30 -11.33 -13.61
CA ASN A 38 25.30 -11.67 -14.59
C ASN A 38 24.55 -12.95 -14.22
N ASP A 39 25.25 -13.99 -13.79
CA ASP A 39 24.63 -15.27 -13.39
C ASP A 39 23.80 -15.10 -12.09
N MET A 40 24.31 -14.36 -11.10
CA MET A 40 23.57 -14.00 -9.89
C MET A 40 22.36 -13.12 -10.21
N MET A 41 22.48 -12.17 -11.15
CA MET A 41 21.37 -11.34 -11.62
C MET A 41 20.32 -12.19 -12.31
N ILE A 42 20.71 -13.12 -13.16
CA ILE A 42 19.81 -14.07 -13.85
C ILE A 42 19.16 -15.00 -12.82
N SER A 43 19.93 -15.60 -11.91
CA SER A 43 19.44 -16.48 -10.86
C SER A 43 18.53 -15.75 -9.88
N THR A 44 18.89 -14.53 -9.48
CA THR A 44 18.03 -13.65 -8.68
C THR A 44 16.77 -13.24 -9.43
N TYR A 45 16.87 -13.01 -10.74
CA TYR A 45 15.73 -12.74 -11.59
C TYR A 45 14.74 -13.93 -11.63
N TYR A 46 15.24 -15.17 -11.80
CA TYR A 46 14.39 -16.36 -11.80
C TYR A 46 13.84 -16.69 -10.39
N LEU A 47 14.63 -16.55 -9.34
CA LEU A 47 14.20 -16.81 -7.96
C LEU A 47 13.24 -15.72 -7.45
N THR A 48 13.39 -14.48 -7.89
CA THR A 48 12.56 -13.35 -7.46
C THR A 48 11.40 -13.06 -8.42
N SER A 49 11.41 -13.57 -9.67
CA SER A 49 10.32 -13.35 -10.61
C SER A 49 8.98 -13.91 -10.10
N ASN A 50 9.01 -15.06 -9.41
CA ASN A 50 7.82 -15.64 -8.79
C ASN A 50 7.41 -14.94 -7.48
N ASN A 51 8.29 -14.12 -6.88
CA ASN A 51 8.05 -13.37 -5.64
C ASN A 51 8.06 -11.85 -5.84
N ARG A 52 8.16 -11.37 -7.08
CA ARG A 52 8.08 -9.93 -7.34
C ARG A 52 6.69 -9.43 -7.07
N LYS A 53 6.61 -8.42 -6.22
CA LYS A 53 5.37 -7.72 -5.87
C LYS A 53 5.42 -6.31 -6.44
N ILE A 54 4.26 -5.79 -6.85
CA ILE A 54 4.15 -4.37 -7.19
C ILE A 54 4.17 -3.55 -5.93
N ASN A 55 5.03 -2.54 -5.88
CA ASN A 55 5.07 -1.60 -4.78
C ASN A 55 3.87 -0.65 -4.85
N ILE A 56 3.18 -0.49 -3.73
CA ILE A 56 2.10 0.49 -3.56
C ILE A 56 2.58 1.60 -2.64
N TYR A 57 2.41 2.83 -3.11
CA TYR A 57 2.62 4.05 -2.35
C TYR A 57 1.27 4.61 -1.94
N SER A 58 1.12 4.95 -0.67
CA SER A 58 -0.06 5.63 -0.12
C SER A 58 0.37 6.75 0.83
N GLU A 59 -0.56 7.63 1.21
CA GLU A 59 -0.20 8.87 1.92
C GLU A 59 0.33 8.62 3.33
N ASP A 60 -0.35 7.78 4.10
CA ASP A 60 -0.05 7.59 5.53
C ASP A 60 -0.47 6.20 6.04
N ALA A 61 -0.40 6.02 7.36
CA ALA A 61 -0.70 4.75 8.01
C ALA A 61 -2.20 4.42 7.93
N GLU A 62 -3.05 5.42 8.00
CA GLU A 62 -4.49 5.33 7.96
C GLU A 62 -4.96 4.85 6.57
N ALA A 63 -4.45 5.47 5.50
CA ALA A 63 -4.68 4.99 4.14
C ALA A 63 -4.23 3.54 3.96
N ARG A 64 -3.04 3.18 4.51
CA ARG A 64 -2.54 1.80 4.46
C ARG A 64 -3.42 0.82 5.24
N TYR A 65 -4.00 1.25 6.34
CA TYR A 65 -4.95 0.43 7.11
C TYR A 65 -6.16 0.06 6.25
N PHE A 66 -6.78 1.03 5.60
CA PHE A 66 -7.90 0.80 4.66
C PHE A 66 -7.50 -0.11 3.51
N ILE A 67 -6.38 0.17 2.84
CA ILE A 67 -5.89 -0.64 1.72
C ILE A 67 -5.72 -2.11 2.12
N ARG A 68 -5.13 -2.39 3.30
CA ARG A 68 -4.93 -3.76 3.78
C ARG A 68 -6.24 -4.53 3.93
N HIS A 69 -7.29 -3.88 4.43
CA HIS A 69 -8.60 -4.53 4.60
C HIS A 69 -9.35 -4.67 3.29
N MET A 70 -9.42 -3.60 2.50
CA MET A 70 -10.13 -3.62 1.21
C MET A 70 -9.50 -4.55 0.18
N LEU A 71 -8.18 -4.69 0.19
CA LEU A 71 -7.42 -5.54 -0.73
C LEU A 71 -6.86 -6.81 -0.07
N ALA A 72 -7.47 -7.28 1.01
CA ALA A 72 -7.01 -8.47 1.75
C ALA A 72 -6.85 -9.70 0.86
N ASP A 73 -7.75 -9.90 -0.12
CA ASP A 73 -7.73 -11.00 -1.07
C ASP A 73 -6.49 -10.97 -1.99
N TYR A 74 -5.87 -9.80 -2.15
CA TYR A 74 -4.74 -9.56 -3.07
C TYR A 74 -3.41 -9.29 -2.36
N LYS A 75 -3.34 -9.44 -1.02
CA LYS A 75 -2.16 -9.10 -0.19
C LYS A 75 -0.85 -9.73 -0.64
N ASP A 76 -0.92 -10.88 -1.29
CA ASP A 76 0.25 -11.61 -1.74
C ASP A 76 0.82 -11.10 -3.07
N HIS A 77 0.09 -10.25 -3.79
CA HIS A 77 0.48 -9.72 -5.09
C HIS A 77 1.23 -8.39 -5.01
N PHE A 78 1.08 -7.65 -3.93
CA PHE A 78 1.69 -6.32 -3.79
C PHE A 78 2.49 -6.17 -2.50
N ARG A 79 3.30 -5.12 -2.46
CA ARG A 79 3.99 -4.65 -1.27
C ARG A 79 3.55 -3.22 -0.95
N LEU A 80 2.85 -3.05 0.15
CA LEU A 80 2.45 -1.74 0.65
C LEU A 80 3.62 -1.14 1.42
N LEU A 81 4.15 -0.01 0.92
CA LEU A 81 5.34 0.61 1.49
C LEU A 81 5.00 1.44 2.73
N ASP A 82 5.81 1.29 3.77
CA ASP A 82 5.67 2.07 5.00
C ASP A 82 6.38 3.42 4.87
N ILE A 83 5.73 4.34 4.16
CA ILE A 83 6.19 5.71 3.97
C ILE A 83 5.11 6.67 4.46
N LYS A 84 5.51 7.90 4.77
CA LYS A 84 4.61 8.98 5.14
C LYS A 84 4.88 10.19 4.25
N LEU A 85 4.15 10.28 3.14
CA LEU A 85 4.23 11.35 2.16
C LEU A 85 2.82 11.77 1.78
N GLY A 86 2.52 13.06 1.89
CA GLY A 86 1.22 13.58 1.44
C GLY A 86 1.01 13.38 -0.06
N GLY A 87 -0.25 13.36 -0.51
CA GLY A 87 -0.63 13.08 -1.90
C GLY A 87 0.06 13.95 -2.92
N GLU A 88 0.23 15.26 -2.64
CA GLU A 88 0.99 16.15 -3.53
C GLU A 88 2.46 15.73 -3.65
N SER A 89 3.09 15.29 -2.56
CA SER A 89 4.47 14.81 -2.57
C SER A 89 4.59 13.53 -3.40
N LEU A 90 3.64 12.61 -3.27
CA LEU A 90 3.57 11.39 -4.09
C LEU A 90 3.41 11.72 -5.57
N MET A 91 2.53 12.66 -5.90
CA MET A 91 2.34 13.10 -7.28
C MET A 91 3.57 13.84 -7.82
N ASN A 92 4.30 14.55 -6.97
CA ASN A 92 5.55 15.21 -7.36
C ASN A 92 6.64 14.20 -7.73
N LEU A 93 6.70 13.04 -7.06
CA LEU A 93 7.61 11.95 -7.44
C LEU A 93 7.31 11.47 -8.88
N LEU A 94 6.04 11.16 -9.15
CA LEU A 94 5.62 10.69 -10.48
C LEU A 94 5.79 11.77 -11.56
N TYR A 95 5.55 13.03 -11.22
CA TYR A 95 5.68 14.16 -12.14
C TYR A 95 7.12 14.41 -12.57
N ASN A 96 8.07 14.35 -11.63
CA ASN A 96 9.47 14.65 -11.89
C ASN A 96 10.25 13.47 -12.47
N ASP A 97 9.87 12.22 -12.15
CA ASP A 97 10.53 11.02 -12.67
C ASP A 97 9.51 9.93 -13.04
N PRO A 98 8.73 10.17 -14.11
CA PRO A 98 7.69 9.23 -14.53
C PRO A 98 8.26 7.89 -14.98
N ASP A 99 9.47 7.85 -15.50
CA ASP A 99 10.11 6.61 -15.95
C ASP A 99 10.51 5.70 -14.80
N TYR A 100 10.99 6.25 -13.71
CA TYR A 100 11.30 5.49 -12.51
C TYR A 100 10.03 4.97 -11.84
N PHE A 101 9.00 5.81 -11.73
CA PHE A 101 7.76 5.48 -11.02
C PHE A 101 6.68 4.81 -11.87
N LYS A 102 6.90 4.56 -13.16
CA LYS A 102 5.90 3.94 -14.06
C LYS A 102 5.44 2.53 -13.67
N ASN A 103 6.22 1.85 -12.86
CA ASN A 103 5.97 0.44 -12.47
C ASN A 103 5.52 0.28 -11.01
N VAL A 104 5.19 1.37 -10.32
CA VAL A 104 4.61 1.37 -8.98
C VAL A 104 3.17 1.85 -9.02
N LEU A 105 2.36 1.50 -8.05
CA LEU A 105 0.99 1.96 -7.93
C LEU A 105 0.88 3.03 -6.84
N PHE A 106 0.25 4.15 -7.13
CA PHE A 106 -0.08 5.19 -6.17
C PHE A 106 -1.56 5.08 -5.82
N ILE A 107 -1.87 4.95 -4.53
CA ILE A 107 -3.24 4.99 -4.00
C ILE A 107 -3.35 6.20 -3.10
N LEU A 108 -4.11 7.18 -3.54
CA LEU A 108 -4.35 8.44 -2.84
C LEU A 108 -5.67 8.38 -2.06
N ASP A 109 -5.81 9.25 -1.05
CA ASP A 109 -7.08 9.41 -0.35
C ASP A 109 -8.18 9.88 -1.30
N GLY A 110 -9.43 9.51 -1.03
CA GLY A 110 -10.57 9.82 -1.88
C GLY A 110 -10.93 11.32 -1.92
N ASP A 111 -10.48 12.09 -0.92
CA ASP A 111 -10.69 13.55 -0.83
C ASP A 111 -9.72 14.38 -1.72
N LYS A 112 -8.78 13.72 -2.42
CA LYS A 112 -7.77 14.43 -3.20
C LYS A 112 -8.33 15.00 -4.48
N ASP A 113 -8.51 16.30 -4.52
CA ASP A 113 -8.80 17.07 -5.73
C ASP A 113 -7.51 17.51 -6.40
N LEU A 114 -7.01 16.70 -7.34
CA LEU A 114 -5.84 17.05 -8.14
C LEU A 114 -6.15 18.07 -9.24
N ALA A 115 -7.44 18.29 -9.57
CA ALA A 115 -7.84 19.12 -10.71
C ALA A 115 -7.35 20.58 -10.60
N LYS A 116 -7.17 21.09 -9.37
CA LYS A 116 -6.67 22.45 -9.10
C LYS A 116 -5.16 22.53 -8.91
N THR A 117 -4.44 21.46 -9.16
CA THR A 117 -2.99 21.37 -8.98
C THR A 117 -2.28 21.20 -10.32
N LYS A 118 -0.96 21.40 -10.32
CA LYS A 118 -0.13 21.09 -11.50
C LYS A 118 -0.14 19.59 -11.88
N TYR A 119 -0.73 18.74 -11.05
CA TYR A 119 -0.81 17.30 -11.23
C TYR A 119 -2.14 16.82 -11.84
N ALA A 120 -3.03 17.74 -12.24
CA ALA A 120 -4.38 17.43 -12.73
C ALA A 120 -4.40 16.36 -13.84
N GLU A 121 -3.41 16.38 -14.70
CA GLU A 121 -3.34 15.45 -15.84
C GLU A 121 -2.70 14.08 -15.51
N LEU A 122 -2.04 13.94 -14.36
CA LEU A 122 -1.32 12.70 -14.04
C LEU A 122 -2.21 11.45 -14.02
N PRO A 123 -3.40 11.45 -13.38
CA PRO A 123 -4.26 10.26 -13.37
C PRO A 123 -4.74 9.84 -14.77
N ALA A 124 -4.87 10.78 -15.69
CA ALA A 124 -5.25 10.51 -17.08
C ALA A 124 -4.06 10.00 -17.92
N LYS A 125 -2.87 10.56 -17.68
CA LYS A 125 -1.63 10.20 -18.43
C LYS A 125 -1.00 8.90 -17.91
N HIS A 126 -1.14 8.60 -16.63
CA HIS A 126 -0.48 7.48 -15.96
C HIS A 126 -1.51 6.52 -15.37
N CYS A 127 -1.49 5.27 -15.84
CA CYS A 127 -2.40 4.23 -15.38
C CYS A 127 -2.15 3.74 -13.95
N ASN A 128 -1.16 4.26 -13.26
CA ASN A 128 -0.69 3.83 -11.96
C ASN A 128 -1.09 4.76 -10.81
N VAL A 129 -2.10 5.61 -11.02
CA VAL A 129 -2.71 6.44 -9.98
C VAL A 129 -4.17 6.05 -9.82
N ILE A 130 -4.58 5.69 -8.61
CA ILE A 130 -5.96 5.41 -8.22
C ILE A 130 -6.27 6.08 -6.89
N PHE A 131 -7.55 6.15 -6.54
CA PHE A 131 -8.04 6.80 -5.33
C PHE A 131 -8.80 5.80 -4.46
N LEU A 132 -8.70 5.96 -3.14
CA LEU A 132 -9.57 5.28 -2.18
C LEU A 132 -11.04 5.65 -2.42
N PRO A 133 -12.00 4.80 -2.05
CA PRO A 133 -13.42 5.12 -2.11
C PRO A 133 -13.79 6.33 -1.25
N GLY A 134 -14.83 7.04 -1.67
CA GLY A 134 -15.37 8.20 -0.95
C GLY A 134 -14.75 9.53 -1.37
N ASN A 135 -15.20 10.60 -0.73
CA ASN A 135 -14.79 12.00 -0.99
C ASN A 135 -14.23 12.67 0.26
N GLU A 136 -13.90 11.88 1.27
CA GLU A 136 -13.32 12.31 2.54
C GLU A 136 -12.06 11.51 2.81
N GLY A 137 -11.25 11.98 3.76
CA GLY A 137 -10.13 11.16 4.25
C GLY A 137 -10.63 9.89 4.93
N PRO A 138 -9.85 8.80 4.90
CA PRO A 138 -10.27 7.49 5.43
C PRO A 138 -10.84 7.55 6.85
N GLU A 139 -10.24 8.37 7.71
CA GLU A 139 -10.63 8.49 9.12
C GLU A 139 -12.00 9.17 9.29
N ALA A 140 -12.26 10.20 8.48
CA ALA A 140 -13.56 10.90 8.49
C ALA A 140 -14.65 9.99 7.90
N LEU A 141 -14.34 9.26 6.86
CA LEU A 141 -15.22 8.28 6.24
C LEU A 141 -15.65 7.21 7.26
N LEU A 142 -14.69 6.68 8.04
CA LEU A 142 -14.98 5.68 9.06
C LEU A 142 -15.81 6.25 10.21
N TYR A 143 -15.48 7.46 10.67
CA TYR A 143 -16.26 8.12 11.71
C TYR A 143 -17.72 8.33 11.27
N ASN A 144 -17.91 8.86 10.06
CA ASN A 144 -19.25 9.11 9.51
C ASN A 144 -20.03 7.80 9.33
N TYR A 145 -19.38 6.71 8.92
CA TYR A 145 -20.00 5.39 8.90
C TYR A 145 -20.51 4.96 10.28
N LEU A 146 -19.68 5.03 11.32
CA LEU A 146 -20.00 4.56 12.66
C LEU A 146 -21.16 5.33 13.32
N ILE A 147 -21.23 6.65 13.15
CA ILE A 147 -22.30 7.47 13.74
C ILE A 147 -23.63 7.38 13.01
N ASN A 148 -23.62 6.84 11.79
CA ASN A 148 -24.82 6.67 10.95
C ASN A 148 -25.30 5.21 10.88
N LEU A 149 -24.69 4.29 11.63
CA LEU A 149 -25.15 2.91 11.69
C LEU A 149 -26.63 2.83 12.14
N PRO A 150 -27.45 1.98 11.50
CA PRO A 150 -28.79 1.73 12.01
C PRO A 150 -28.73 1.06 13.40
N PRO A 151 -29.67 1.32 14.31
CA PRO A 151 -29.68 0.72 15.65
C PRO A 151 -29.67 -0.80 15.67
N THR A 152 -30.10 -1.42 14.57
CA THR A 152 -30.16 -2.87 14.40
C THR A 152 -28.90 -3.46 13.77
N HIS A 153 -27.87 -2.63 13.55
CA HIS A 153 -26.64 -3.09 12.91
C HIS A 153 -25.90 -4.13 13.75
N GLU A 154 -25.35 -5.15 13.11
CA GLU A 154 -24.67 -6.29 13.76
C GLU A 154 -23.55 -5.85 14.71
N ILE A 155 -22.73 -4.87 14.34
CA ILE A 155 -21.68 -4.31 15.22
C ILE A 155 -22.25 -3.92 16.58
N LEU A 156 -23.43 -3.28 16.60
CA LEU A 156 -24.06 -2.79 17.83
C LEU A 156 -24.69 -3.91 18.64
N GLN A 157 -25.28 -4.89 17.95
CA GLN A 157 -25.95 -6.02 18.60
C GLN A 157 -24.95 -7.02 19.18
N GLU A 158 -23.94 -7.40 18.40
CA GLU A 158 -22.93 -8.38 18.84
C GLU A 158 -22.01 -7.85 19.93
N ASN A 159 -21.89 -6.53 20.07
CA ASN A 159 -21.00 -5.90 21.04
C ASN A 159 -21.75 -5.03 22.07
N PHE A 160 -23.04 -5.25 22.24
CA PHE A 160 -23.85 -4.53 23.22
C PHE A 160 -23.34 -4.69 24.65
N ASP A 161 -22.96 -5.91 25.02
CA ASP A 161 -22.42 -6.22 26.35
C ASP A 161 -21.06 -5.55 26.61
N LYS A 162 -20.35 -5.15 25.54
CA LYS A 162 -19.10 -4.37 25.64
C LYS A 162 -19.35 -2.86 25.75
N GLY A 163 -20.61 -2.44 25.79
CA GLY A 163 -21.01 -1.02 25.87
C GLY A 163 -20.95 -0.28 24.52
N ILE A 164 -20.81 -1.00 23.41
CA ILE A 164 -20.75 -0.40 22.06
C ILE A 164 -22.13 0.10 21.67
N SER A 165 -22.22 1.37 21.31
CA SER A 165 -23.47 2.02 20.91
C SER A 165 -23.21 3.21 19.99
N ILE A 166 -24.23 3.62 19.23
CA ILE A 166 -24.19 4.84 18.40
C ILE A 166 -23.89 6.06 19.28
N ARG A 167 -24.44 6.08 20.49
CA ARG A 167 -24.20 7.17 21.47
C ARG A 167 -22.72 7.26 21.80
N MET A 168 -22.06 6.15 22.08
CA MET A 168 -20.62 6.09 22.35
C MET A 168 -19.83 6.68 21.17
N PHE A 169 -20.10 6.25 19.94
CA PHE A 169 -19.42 6.79 18.75
C PHE A 169 -19.65 8.29 18.57
N LYS A 170 -20.85 8.79 18.85
CA LYS A 170 -21.15 10.23 18.80
C LYS A 170 -20.44 11.02 19.90
N GLU A 171 -20.30 10.45 21.11
CA GLU A 171 -19.56 11.07 22.22
C GLU A 171 -18.05 11.13 21.95
N MET A 172 -17.54 10.22 21.11
CA MET A 172 -16.15 10.22 20.63
C MET A 172 -15.87 11.20 19.49
N ASN A 173 -16.76 12.13 19.19
CA ASN A 173 -16.65 13.05 18.04
C ASN A 173 -15.30 13.81 18.05
N PRO A 174 -14.44 13.60 17.04
CA PRO A 174 -13.12 14.23 16.99
C PRO A 174 -13.17 15.76 16.90
N LEU A 175 -14.24 16.32 16.35
CA LEU A 175 -14.35 17.76 16.14
C LEU A 175 -14.73 18.53 17.41
N THR A 176 -15.45 17.88 18.32
CA THR A 176 -15.97 18.52 19.56
C THR A 176 -15.30 18.02 20.83
N SER A 177 -14.56 16.92 20.76
CA SER A 177 -13.88 16.36 21.92
C SER A 177 -12.76 17.26 22.41
N PRO A 178 -12.73 17.58 23.72
CA PRO A 178 -11.63 18.33 24.32
C PRO A 178 -10.25 17.69 24.13
N LYS A 179 -10.21 16.36 23.97
CA LYS A 179 -8.99 15.59 23.74
C LYS A 179 -8.24 16.05 22.49
N TYR A 180 -8.97 16.50 21.46
CA TYR A 180 -8.38 16.91 20.17
C TYR A 180 -8.44 18.43 19.96
N ALA A 181 -8.78 19.20 20.99
CA ALA A 181 -8.94 20.66 20.88
C ALA A 181 -7.65 21.41 20.52
N SER A 182 -6.48 20.82 20.81
CA SER A 182 -5.17 21.40 20.48
C SER A 182 -4.84 21.35 18.98
N TYR A 183 -5.52 20.52 18.20
CA TYR A 183 -5.30 20.42 16.76
C TYR A 183 -6.17 21.45 16.03
N GLU A 184 -5.55 22.28 15.21
CA GLU A 184 -6.25 23.35 14.48
C GLU A 184 -7.08 22.81 13.31
N LYS A 185 -6.53 21.83 12.59
CA LYS A 185 -7.15 21.27 11.38
C LYS A 185 -8.05 20.09 11.71
N ASN A 186 -9.25 20.07 11.14
CA ASN A 186 -10.18 18.96 11.30
C ASN A 186 -9.56 17.61 10.87
N ARG A 187 -8.76 17.60 9.79
CA ARG A 187 -8.05 16.39 9.34
C ARG A 187 -7.14 15.82 10.44
N GLU A 188 -6.42 16.66 11.15
CA GLU A 188 -5.54 16.23 12.25
C GLU A 188 -6.34 15.63 13.40
N LYS A 189 -7.50 16.23 13.72
CA LYS A 189 -8.41 15.71 14.75
C LYS A 189 -8.92 14.31 14.40
N TYR A 190 -9.34 14.09 13.17
CA TYR A 190 -9.77 12.78 12.70
C TYR A 190 -8.64 11.74 12.74
N LYS A 191 -7.42 12.11 12.32
CA LYS A 191 -6.25 11.22 12.38
C LYS A 191 -5.94 10.79 13.80
N HIS A 192 -5.86 11.71 14.73
CA HIS A 192 -5.59 11.38 16.13
C HIS A 192 -6.72 10.56 16.76
N TRP A 193 -7.96 10.86 16.42
CA TRP A 193 -9.10 10.04 16.82
C TRP A 193 -8.97 8.60 16.29
N PHE A 194 -8.59 8.43 15.03
CA PHE A 194 -8.41 7.11 14.43
C PHE A 194 -7.29 6.33 15.15
N ILE A 195 -6.12 6.94 15.32
CA ILE A 195 -4.97 6.32 15.99
C ILE A 195 -5.31 5.87 17.40
N ASP A 196 -6.00 6.73 18.16
CA ASP A 196 -6.38 6.46 19.54
C ASP A 196 -7.39 5.32 19.70
N ASN A 197 -8.15 5.03 18.65
CA ASN A 197 -9.23 4.05 18.67
C ASN A 197 -8.97 2.83 17.75
N GLN A 198 -7.83 2.76 17.08
CA GLN A 198 -7.53 1.71 16.10
C GLN A 198 -7.62 0.32 16.73
N ALA A 199 -7.09 0.12 17.94
CA ALA A 199 -7.18 -1.17 18.63
C ALA A 199 -8.64 -1.61 18.85
N MET A 200 -9.54 -0.68 19.21
CA MET A 200 -10.97 -0.96 19.32
C MET A 200 -11.57 -1.32 17.95
N PHE A 201 -11.17 -0.65 16.87
CA PHE A 201 -11.66 -0.95 15.52
C PHE A 201 -11.24 -2.34 15.08
N ASP A 202 -10.03 -2.75 15.41
CA ASP A 202 -9.53 -4.10 15.13
C ASP A 202 -10.29 -5.16 15.96
N ASP A 203 -10.48 -4.93 17.26
CA ASP A 203 -11.21 -5.82 18.16
C ASP A 203 -12.69 -6.01 17.77
N LEU A 204 -13.29 -4.98 17.21
CA LEU A 204 -14.68 -4.99 16.74
C LEU A 204 -14.81 -5.40 15.26
N ASN A 205 -13.70 -5.67 14.55
CA ASN A 205 -13.69 -5.95 13.12
C ASN A 205 -14.43 -4.91 12.27
N ILE A 206 -14.33 -3.62 12.65
CA ILE A 206 -15.10 -2.53 12.02
C ILE A 206 -14.91 -2.51 10.51
N MET A 207 -13.68 -2.72 10.02
CA MET A 207 -13.40 -2.68 8.58
C MET A 207 -14.05 -3.82 7.80
N ARG A 208 -14.30 -4.98 8.42
CA ARG A 208 -15.07 -6.05 7.79
C ARG A 208 -16.49 -5.58 7.51
N TYR A 209 -17.17 -5.05 8.51
CA TYR A 209 -18.53 -4.52 8.37
C TYR A 209 -18.60 -3.36 7.39
N TRP A 210 -17.63 -2.45 7.47
CA TRP A 210 -17.54 -1.33 6.52
C TRP A 210 -17.46 -1.85 5.08
N CYS A 211 -16.63 -2.86 4.82
CA CYS A 211 -16.50 -3.48 3.49
C CYS A 211 -17.80 -4.17 3.04
N GLU A 212 -18.48 -4.87 3.94
CA GLU A 212 -19.75 -5.56 3.67
C GLU A 212 -20.86 -4.57 3.34
N ASP A 213 -20.97 -3.46 4.08
CA ASP A 213 -21.99 -2.44 3.88
C ASP A 213 -21.73 -1.53 2.66
N ASN A 214 -20.46 -1.36 2.29
CA ASN A 214 -20.06 -0.51 1.16
C ASN A 214 -19.60 -1.32 -0.05
N GLN A 215 -20.21 -2.48 -0.28
CA GLN A 215 -19.79 -3.45 -1.30
C GLN A 215 -19.71 -2.83 -2.70
N THR A 216 -20.62 -1.95 -3.09
CA THR A 216 -20.65 -1.30 -4.41
C THR A 216 -19.37 -0.45 -4.65
N ASP A 217 -19.01 0.35 -3.67
CA ASP A 217 -17.83 1.21 -3.75
C ASP A 217 -16.54 0.37 -3.68
N LEU A 218 -16.55 -0.66 -2.83
CA LEU A 218 -15.47 -1.62 -2.71
C LEU A 218 -15.24 -2.38 -4.02
N ASP A 219 -16.28 -2.87 -4.66
CA ASP A 219 -16.19 -3.60 -5.94
C ASP A 219 -15.65 -2.69 -7.05
N THR A 220 -16.10 -1.44 -7.08
CA THR A 220 -15.60 -0.42 -8.02
C THR A 220 -14.10 -0.17 -7.81
N PHE A 221 -13.69 -0.02 -6.55
CA PHE A 221 -12.30 0.15 -6.19
C PHE A 221 -11.46 -1.08 -6.53
N LYS A 222 -11.91 -2.29 -6.14
CA LYS A 222 -11.24 -3.56 -6.45
C LYS A 222 -11.08 -3.75 -7.97
N LYS A 223 -12.11 -3.50 -8.74
CA LYS A 223 -12.08 -3.57 -10.21
C LYS A 223 -11.05 -2.60 -10.80
N THR A 224 -11.02 -1.38 -10.31
CA THR A 224 -10.03 -0.37 -10.73
C THR A 224 -8.62 -0.81 -10.36
N PHE A 225 -8.42 -1.29 -9.14
CA PHE A 225 -7.15 -1.82 -8.66
C PHE A 225 -6.65 -2.97 -9.54
N VAL A 226 -7.46 -4.00 -9.76
CA VAL A 226 -7.09 -5.18 -10.58
C VAL A 226 -6.72 -4.75 -12.00
N ASN A 227 -7.50 -3.86 -12.62
CA ASN A 227 -7.19 -3.37 -13.96
C ASN A 227 -5.83 -2.66 -14.01
N ARG A 228 -5.57 -1.74 -13.08
CA ARG A 228 -4.31 -0.98 -13.04
C ARG A 228 -3.13 -1.87 -12.67
N PHE A 229 -3.32 -2.74 -11.67
CA PHE A 229 -2.34 -3.76 -11.29
C PHE A 229 -1.93 -4.62 -12.49
N ASN A 230 -2.88 -5.15 -13.25
CA ASN A 230 -2.63 -6.05 -14.37
C ASN A 230 -1.88 -5.37 -15.54
N ILE A 231 -2.08 -4.05 -15.73
CA ILE A 231 -1.27 -3.28 -16.67
C ILE A 231 0.20 -3.21 -16.18
N LEU A 232 0.42 -2.92 -14.90
CA LEU A 232 1.76 -2.86 -14.32
C LEU A 232 2.42 -4.24 -14.29
N ALA A 233 1.67 -5.28 -13.91
CA ALA A 233 2.11 -6.67 -13.91
C ALA A 233 2.61 -7.11 -15.29
N SER A 234 1.89 -6.73 -16.36
CA SER A 234 2.32 -7.00 -17.74
C SER A 234 3.63 -6.31 -18.10
N ARG A 235 3.85 -5.08 -17.64
CA ARG A 235 5.10 -4.33 -17.89
C ARG A 235 6.28 -4.90 -17.13
N THR A 236 6.05 -5.41 -15.93
CA THR A 236 7.08 -5.90 -15.00
C THR A 236 7.24 -7.41 -15.03
N LYS A 237 6.48 -8.11 -15.88
CA LYS A 237 6.46 -9.59 -15.98
C LYS A 237 6.13 -10.27 -14.64
N ILE A 238 5.21 -9.68 -13.89
CA ILE A 238 4.64 -10.22 -12.65
C ILE A 238 3.33 -10.96 -13.00
N PRO A 239 2.95 -12.02 -12.28
CA PRO A 239 1.66 -12.67 -12.47
C PRO A 239 0.50 -11.69 -12.31
N LYS A 240 -0.48 -11.80 -13.20
CA LYS A 240 -1.71 -11.02 -13.12
C LYS A 240 -2.62 -11.55 -12.02
N ILE A 241 -3.47 -10.68 -11.51
CA ILE A 241 -4.60 -11.02 -10.64
C ILE A 241 -5.81 -11.37 -11.52
N ASN A 242 -6.49 -12.46 -11.19
CA ASN A 242 -7.73 -12.88 -11.85
C ASN A 242 -8.95 -12.28 -11.18
#